data_4a17decc34dd8140287a065d689f09a2
#
_entry.id   4a17decc34dd8140287a065d689f09a2
#
_cell.length_a   1.000
_cell.length_b   1.000
_cell.length_c   1.000
_cell.angle_alpha   90.00
_cell.angle_beta   90.00
_cell.angle_gamma   90.00
#
_symmetry.space_group_name_H-M   'P 1'
#
loop_
_entity.id
_entity.type
_entity.pdbx_description
1 polymer ?
#
loop_
_entity_poly.entity_id
_entity_poly.type
_entity_poly.pdbx_seq_one_letter_code
_entity_poly.pdbx_strand_id
1 'polypeptide(L)'
;MTLAMQRSGHSDLTPREAADRLAIRELVDAYAHCADRRDVVGQMSLFTADTEFLVYMDSRNPVPTQEIRGRDSLRPVFENLSAYEATTHFNGQSTVTWVQDAATGVSYCLAHHVKVDAQTRSLTIASIRYLDQFEKMDGHWYFRQRKLMVDWIDNRPLGRG
;
A
#
# COMPACT_ATOMS: atom_id res chain seq x y z
N MET A 1 -21.00 16.78 7.25
CA MET A 1 -20.94 17.15 5.81
C MET A 1 -20.74 15.87 5.03
N THR A 2 -21.81 15.32 4.46
CA THR A 2 -21.80 14.06 3.73
C THR A 2 -21.10 14.30 2.40
N LEU A 3 -19.88 13.74 2.23
CA LEU A 3 -19.28 13.67 0.88
C LEU A 3 -20.22 12.79 0.05
N ALA A 4 -20.94 13.42 -0.86
CA ALA A 4 -21.65 12.70 -1.89
C ALA A 4 -20.60 11.89 -2.66
N MET A 5 -20.68 10.57 -2.57
CA MET A 5 -19.98 9.67 -3.48
C MET A 5 -20.47 10.05 -4.89
N GLN A 6 -19.68 10.85 -5.60
CA GLN A 6 -19.89 11.02 -7.03
C GLN A 6 -19.78 9.61 -7.62
N ARG A 7 -20.92 9.07 -8.06
CA ARG A 7 -20.91 7.95 -8.98
C ARG A 7 -20.12 8.41 -10.18
N SER A 8 -18.86 8.04 -10.27
CA SER A 8 -18.12 8.15 -11.52
C SER A 8 -18.89 7.27 -12.51
N GLY A 9 -19.68 7.91 -13.35
CA GLY A 9 -20.28 7.24 -14.49
C GLY A 9 -19.12 6.73 -15.35
N HIS A 10 -18.83 5.42 -15.27
CA HIS A 10 -17.78 4.78 -16.07
C HIS A 10 -18.10 4.80 -17.58
N SER A 11 -19.22 5.39 -17.99
CA SER A 11 -19.67 5.46 -19.38
C SER A 11 -18.83 6.35 -20.28
N ASP A 12 -18.04 7.28 -19.70
CA ASP A 12 -17.32 8.30 -20.47
C ASP A 12 -15.80 8.21 -20.36
N LEU A 13 -15.27 7.06 -19.89
CA LEU A 13 -13.82 6.85 -19.81
C LEU A 13 -13.21 6.74 -21.21
N THR A 14 -12.16 7.51 -21.44
CA THR A 14 -11.32 7.30 -22.63
C THR A 14 -10.53 6.01 -22.49
N PRO A 15 -10.13 5.35 -23.60
CA PRO A 15 -9.25 4.18 -23.54
C PRO A 15 -7.95 4.44 -22.78
N ARG A 16 -7.40 5.65 -22.89
CA ARG A 16 -6.20 6.06 -22.15
C ARG A 16 -6.45 6.10 -20.65
N GLU A 17 -7.52 6.70 -20.21
CA GLU A 17 -7.86 6.76 -18.78
C GLU A 17 -8.13 5.37 -18.21
N ALA A 18 -8.82 4.51 -18.96
CA ALA A 18 -9.06 3.13 -18.55
C ALA A 18 -7.73 2.35 -18.39
N ALA A 19 -6.79 2.52 -19.33
CA ALA A 19 -5.47 1.92 -19.26
C ALA A 19 -4.66 2.44 -18.06
N ASP A 20 -4.70 3.74 -17.79
CA ASP A 20 -4.02 4.36 -16.65
C ASP A 20 -4.61 3.88 -15.31
N ARG A 21 -5.94 3.74 -15.20
CA ARG A 21 -6.59 3.18 -14.00
C ARG A 21 -6.18 1.74 -13.76
N LEU A 22 -6.11 0.92 -14.80
CA LEU A 22 -5.65 -0.46 -14.71
C LEU A 22 -4.18 -0.52 -14.27
N ALA A 23 -3.31 0.28 -14.88
CA ALA A 23 -1.89 0.33 -14.54
C ALA A 23 -1.65 0.77 -13.08
N ILE A 24 -2.42 1.74 -12.56
CA ILE A 24 -2.35 2.13 -11.15
C ILE A 24 -2.87 0.99 -10.25
N ARG A 25 -3.90 0.26 -10.64
CA ARG A 25 -4.37 -0.91 -9.88
C ARG A 25 -3.30 -1.99 -9.83
N GLU A 26 -2.67 -2.31 -10.96
CA GLU A 26 -1.58 -3.26 -11.03
C GLU A 26 -0.37 -2.82 -10.20
N LEU A 27 -0.06 -1.52 -10.14
CA LEU A 27 0.99 -0.97 -9.27
C LEU A 27 0.70 -1.23 -7.78
N VAL A 28 -0.55 -1.01 -7.35
CA VAL A 28 -0.99 -1.28 -5.97
C VAL A 28 -0.89 -2.78 -5.64
N ASP A 29 -1.30 -3.64 -6.58
CA ASP A 29 -1.25 -5.10 -6.40
C ASP A 29 0.20 -5.62 -6.45
N ALA A 30 1.07 -5.03 -7.29
CA ALA A 30 2.49 -5.35 -7.33
C ALA A 30 3.20 -5.05 -6.01
N TYR A 31 2.84 -3.95 -5.33
CA TYR A 31 3.37 -3.63 -4.01
C TYR A 31 3.09 -4.75 -2.99
N ALA A 32 1.85 -5.21 -2.92
CA ALA A 32 1.44 -6.32 -2.04
C ALA A 32 2.17 -7.63 -2.41
N HIS A 33 2.24 -7.93 -3.71
CA HIS A 33 2.90 -9.12 -4.21
C HIS A 33 4.40 -9.16 -3.88
N CYS A 34 5.13 -8.05 -4.10
CA CYS A 34 6.54 -7.93 -3.75
C CYS A 34 6.77 -8.11 -2.23
N ALA A 35 5.90 -7.50 -1.39
CA ALA A 35 5.97 -7.64 0.06
C ALA A 35 5.85 -9.10 0.49
N ASP A 36 4.87 -9.84 -0.04
CA ASP A 36 4.63 -11.25 0.32
C ASP A 36 5.73 -12.18 -0.15
N ARG A 37 6.39 -11.85 -1.25
CA ARG A 37 7.53 -12.60 -1.80
C ARG A 37 8.89 -12.19 -1.23
N ARG A 38 8.95 -11.16 -0.40
CA ARG A 38 10.22 -10.58 0.09
C ARG A 38 11.09 -10.02 -1.04
N ASP A 39 10.45 -9.59 -2.12
CA ASP A 39 11.14 -8.93 -3.24
C ASP A 39 11.33 -7.45 -2.92
N VAL A 40 12.31 -7.16 -2.09
CA VAL A 40 12.64 -5.80 -1.63
C VAL A 40 13.02 -4.91 -2.82
N VAL A 41 13.79 -5.42 -3.77
CA VAL A 41 14.23 -4.66 -4.95
C VAL A 41 13.05 -4.33 -5.85
N GLY A 42 12.21 -5.31 -6.14
CA GLY A 42 10.98 -5.12 -6.90
C GLY A 42 10.06 -4.12 -6.22
N GLN A 43 9.86 -4.25 -4.89
CA GLN A 43 9.00 -3.34 -4.13
C GLN A 43 9.53 -1.89 -4.16
N MET A 44 10.84 -1.68 -3.99
CA MET A 44 11.47 -0.37 -4.09
C MET A 44 11.31 0.24 -5.49
N SER A 45 11.40 -0.56 -6.55
CA SER A 45 11.29 -0.10 -7.94
C SER A 45 9.93 0.52 -8.29
N LEU A 46 8.91 0.29 -7.47
CA LEU A 46 7.57 0.85 -7.64
C LEU A 46 7.46 2.32 -7.24
N PHE A 47 8.51 2.88 -6.66
CA PHE A 47 8.54 4.24 -6.12
C PHE A 47 9.43 5.17 -6.95
N THR A 48 9.08 6.48 -6.97
CA THR A 48 9.97 7.49 -7.52
C THR A 48 11.26 7.63 -6.70
N ALA A 49 12.32 8.15 -7.29
CA ALA A 49 13.62 8.30 -6.61
C ALA A 49 13.53 9.18 -5.34
N ASP A 50 12.67 10.20 -5.39
CA ASP A 50 12.46 11.21 -4.34
C ASP A 50 11.16 10.97 -3.54
N THR A 51 10.66 9.74 -3.51
CA THR A 51 9.40 9.36 -2.85
C THR A 51 9.35 9.75 -1.38
N GLU A 52 8.14 9.95 -0.87
CA GLU A 52 7.85 10.07 0.56
C GLU A 52 6.98 8.90 1.01
N PHE A 53 7.41 8.20 2.04
CA PHE A 53 6.67 7.10 2.65
C PHE A 53 6.41 7.41 4.12
N LEU A 54 5.14 7.55 4.48
CA LEU A 54 4.70 7.97 5.81
C LEU A 54 3.91 6.84 6.46
N VAL A 55 4.29 6.43 7.66
CA VAL A 55 3.62 5.37 8.41
C VAL A 55 2.87 5.96 9.59
N TYR A 56 1.61 5.66 9.70
CA TYR A 56 0.74 6.03 10.82
C TYR A 56 0.24 4.74 11.47
N MET A 57 0.85 4.35 12.59
CA MET A 57 0.44 3.16 13.35
C MET A 57 -0.89 3.34 14.09
N ASP A 58 -1.42 4.55 14.15
CA ASP A 58 -2.77 4.92 14.52
C ASP A 58 -3.27 5.98 13.54
N SER A 59 -4.24 5.63 12.72
CA SER A 59 -4.80 6.52 11.69
C SER A 59 -5.49 7.77 12.25
N ARG A 60 -5.78 7.81 13.55
CA ARG A 60 -6.35 8.97 14.24
C ARG A 60 -5.29 9.99 14.66
N ASN A 61 -4.01 9.57 14.70
CA ASN A 61 -2.92 10.48 15.04
C ASN A 61 -2.54 11.30 13.79
N PRO A 62 -2.53 12.64 13.85
CA PRO A 62 -2.12 13.47 12.70
C PRO A 62 -0.61 13.44 12.42
N VAL A 63 0.20 12.93 13.37
CA VAL A 63 1.65 12.85 13.23
C VAL A 63 2.06 11.42 12.83
N PRO A 64 2.84 11.24 11.74
CA PRO A 64 3.32 9.92 11.35
C PRO A 64 4.24 9.35 12.42
N THR A 65 4.12 8.04 12.64
CA THR A 65 5.04 7.27 13.50
C THR A 65 6.42 7.15 12.87
N GLN A 66 6.46 7.14 11.54
CA GLN A 66 7.70 7.05 10.78
C GLN A 66 7.55 7.82 9.47
N GLU A 67 8.60 8.54 9.10
CA GLU A 67 8.70 9.31 7.85
C GLU A 67 9.99 8.92 7.14
N ILE A 68 9.87 8.41 5.93
CA ILE A 68 10.99 7.96 5.10
C ILE A 68 10.99 8.75 3.80
N ARG A 69 12.15 9.32 3.44
CA ARG A 69 12.34 10.09 2.23
C ARG A 69 13.39 9.45 1.34
N GLY A 70 13.06 9.36 0.06
CA GLY A 70 13.89 8.74 -0.97
C GLY A 70 13.74 7.22 -1.03
N ARG A 71 13.72 6.71 -2.26
CA ARG A 71 13.51 5.28 -2.55
C ARG A 71 14.51 4.37 -1.85
N ASP A 72 15.78 4.76 -1.82
CA ASP A 72 16.84 3.91 -1.26
C ASP A 72 16.69 3.74 0.26
N SER A 73 16.06 4.71 0.93
CA SER A 73 15.76 4.65 2.37
C SER A 73 14.62 3.70 2.72
N LEU A 74 13.88 3.18 1.72
CA LEU A 74 12.80 2.21 1.93
C LEU A 74 13.30 0.80 2.22
N ARG A 75 14.53 0.47 1.82
CA ARG A 75 15.09 -0.87 1.95
C ARG A 75 14.91 -1.49 3.34
N PRO A 76 15.35 -0.87 4.45
CA PRO A 76 15.22 -1.47 5.78
C PRO A 76 13.76 -1.65 6.20
N VAL A 77 12.85 -0.79 5.71
CA VAL A 77 11.41 -0.93 6.01
C VAL A 77 10.84 -2.20 5.39
N PHE A 78 11.17 -2.49 4.14
CA PHE A 78 10.68 -3.67 3.43
C PHE A 78 11.38 -4.95 3.88
N GLU A 79 12.66 -4.88 4.25
CA GLU A 79 13.42 -6.00 4.81
C GLU A 79 12.85 -6.48 6.16
N ASN A 80 12.17 -5.62 6.93
CA ASN A 80 11.54 -6.00 8.20
C ASN A 80 10.50 -7.12 8.06
N LEU A 81 9.91 -7.30 6.89
CA LEU A 81 8.96 -8.37 6.65
C LEU A 81 9.61 -9.77 6.71
N SER A 82 10.94 -9.87 6.57
CA SER A 82 11.67 -11.13 6.71
C SER A 82 11.62 -11.72 8.14
N ALA A 83 11.22 -10.91 9.14
CA ALA A 83 11.00 -11.37 10.51
C ALA A 83 9.75 -12.26 10.67
N TYR A 84 8.88 -12.31 9.65
CA TYR A 84 7.66 -13.13 9.68
C TYR A 84 7.84 -14.41 8.86
N GLU A 85 7.26 -15.51 9.36
CA GLU A 85 7.20 -16.80 8.65
C GLU A 85 6.45 -16.64 7.31
N ALA A 86 5.31 -15.97 7.36
CA ALA A 86 4.48 -15.69 6.19
C ALA A 86 3.79 -14.34 6.34
N THR A 87 3.55 -13.69 5.21
CA THR A 87 2.68 -12.52 5.12
C THR A 87 1.73 -12.67 3.95
N THR A 88 0.54 -12.11 4.11
CA THR A 88 -0.44 -12.02 3.02
C THR A 88 -1.08 -10.64 3.07
N HIS A 89 -0.83 -9.85 2.05
CA HIS A 89 -1.45 -8.55 1.86
C HIS A 89 -2.63 -8.70 0.90
N PHE A 90 -3.82 -8.69 1.44
CA PHE A 90 -5.05 -8.81 0.66
C PHE A 90 -5.62 -7.43 0.36
N ASN A 91 -5.46 -6.95 -0.89
CA ASN A 91 -5.99 -5.68 -1.34
C ASN A 91 -7.49 -5.78 -1.58
N GLY A 92 -8.23 -4.85 -0.99
CA GLY A 92 -9.67 -4.67 -1.18
C GLY A 92 -10.00 -3.62 -2.22
N GLN A 93 -10.97 -2.77 -1.89
CA GLN A 93 -11.42 -1.67 -2.74
C GLN A 93 -10.32 -0.63 -2.93
N SER A 94 -10.32 -0.01 -4.10
CA SER A 94 -9.46 1.13 -4.41
C SER A 94 -10.20 2.17 -5.24
N THR A 95 -9.79 3.42 -5.10
CA THR A 95 -10.29 4.56 -5.87
C THR A 95 -9.12 5.34 -6.43
N VAL A 96 -9.30 5.93 -7.60
CA VAL A 96 -8.33 6.83 -8.22
C VAL A 96 -9.04 8.09 -8.66
N THR A 97 -8.48 9.23 -8.30
CA THR A 97 -8.97 10.56 -8.68
C THR A 97 -7.85 11.32 -9.41
N TRP A 98 -8.19 11.94 -10.51
CA TRP A 98 -7.26 12.74 -11.30
C TRP A 98 -7.26 14.18 -10.80
N VAL A 99 -6.06 14.76 -10.71
CA VAL A 99 -5.84 16.18 -10.42
C VAL A 99 -4.83 16.68 -11.45
N GLN A 100 -5.33 17.26 -12.54
CA GLN A 100 -4.51 17.65 -13.70
C GLN A 100 -3.74 16.42 -14.26
N ASP A 101 -2.40 16.48 -14.31
CA ASP A 101 -1.54 15.40 -14.82
C ASP A 101 -1.10 14.40 -13.71
N ALA A 102 -1.56 14.59 -12.49
CA ALA A 102 -1.28 13.70 -11.36
C ALA A 102 -2.52 12.87 -11.00
N ALA A 103 -2.29 11.76 -10.32
CA ALA A 103 -3.35 10.93 -9.79
C ALA A 103 -3.16 10.74 -8.28
N THR A 104 -4.28 10.71 -7.55
CA THR A 104 -4.31 10.32 -6.15
C THR A 104 -5.22 9.11 -5.98
N GLY A 105 -4.98 8.30 -4.96
CA GLY A 105 -5.83 7.15 -4.72
C GLY A 105 -5.89 6.75 -3.27
N VAL A 106 -6.92 5.98 -2.97
CA VAL A 106 -7.08 5.28 -1.69
C VAL A 106 -7.26 3.80 -1.98
N SER A 107 -6.47 2.96 -1.34
CA SER A 107 -6.65 1.52 -1.37
C SER A 107 -6.68 0.93 0.02
N TYR A 108 -7.43 -0.17 0.18
CA TYR A 108 -7.59 -0.88 1.43
C TYR A 108 -6.83 -2.19 1.38
N CYS A 109 -6.22 -2.57 2.50
CA CYS A 109 -5.49 -3.82 2.62
C CYS A 109 -5.73 -4.45 3.98
N LEU A 110 -5.95 -5.76 4.01
CA LEU A 110 -5.81 -6.58 5.20
C LEU A 110 -4.46 -7.28 5.14
N ALA A 111 -3.53 -6.82 5.96
CA ALA A 111 -2.19 -7.40 6.06
C ALA A 111 -2.17 -8.46 7.17
N HIS A 112 -1.92 -9.71 6.80
CA HIS A 112 -1.80 -10.85 7.70
C HIS A 112 -0.31 -11.18 7.87
N HIS A 113 0.17 -11.16 9.10
CA HIS A 113 1.56 -11.47 9.42
C HIS A 113 1.60 -12.65 10.40
N VAL A 114 2.20 -13.74 9.98
CA VAL A 114 2.43 -14.92 10.82
C VAL A 114 3.82 -14.85 11.40
N LYS A 115 3.90 -14.82 12.73
CA LYS A 115 5.17 -14.86 13.46
C LYS A 115 5.28 -16.16 14.22
N VAL A 116 6.47 -16.76 14.16
CA VAL A 116 6.85 -17.92 14.98
C VAL A 116 7.87 -17.45 15.98
N ASP A 117 7.62 -17.76 17.25
CA ASP A 117 8.53 -17.48 18.35
C ASP A 117 8.61 -18.74 19.25
N ALA A 118 9.80 -19.33 19.33
CA ALA A 118 10.06 -20.59 20.03
C ALA A 118 9.07 -21.70 19.61
N GLN A 119 7.99 -21.90 20.38
CA GLN A 119 6.97 -22.94 20.11
C GLN A 119 5.57 -22.35 19.83
N THR A 120 5.48 -21.04 19.75
CA THR A 120 4.20 -20.35 19.54
C THR A 120 4.12 -19.74 18.15
N ARG A 121 2.95 -19.85 17.55
CA ARG A 121 2.61 -19.12 16.31
C ARG A 121 1.55 -18.08 16.64
N SER A 122 1.74 -16.89 16.13
CA SER A 122 0.78 -15.79 16.26
C SER A 122 0.46 -15.21 14.91
N LEU A 123 -0.78 -14.72 14.78
CA LEU A 123 -1.26 -13.99 13.63
C LEU A 123 -1.56 -12.57 14.05
N THR A 124 -0.96 -11.62 13.35
CA THR A 124 -1.33 -10.21 13.39
C THR A 124 -2.11 -9.89 12.13
N ILE A 125 -3.30 -9.30 12.28
CA ILE A 125 -4.07 -8.75 11.17
C ILE A 125 -4.10 -7.24 11.34
N ALA A 126 -3.59 -6.50 10.37
CA ALA A 126 -3.66 -5.05 10.33
C ALA A 126 -4.63 -4.60 9.22
N SER A 127 -5.62 -3.80 9.58
CA SER A 127 -6.44 -3.09 8.61
C SER A 127 -5.74 -1.80 8.21
N ILE A 128 -5.40 -1.69 6.94
CA ILE A 128 -4.59 -0.60 6.42
C ILE A 128 -5.36 0.12 5.32
N ARG A 129 -5.30 1.44 5.34
CA ARG A 129 -5.59 2.27 4.18
C ARG A 129 -4.30 2.90 3.67
N TYR A 130 -4.06 2.79 2.38
CA TYR A 130 -3.03 3.54 1.71
C TYR A 130 -3.65 4.78 1.06
N LEU A 131 -3.07 5.94 1.33
CA LEU A 131 -3.38 7.19 0.66
C LEU A 131 -2.17 7.53 -0.21
N ASP A 132 -2.37 7.46 -1.52
CA ASP A 132 -1.28 7.52 -2.48
C ASP A 132 -1.36 8.75 -3.36
N GLN A 133 -0.19 9.27 -3.72
CA GLN A 133 0.01 10.15 -4.87
C GLN A 133 0.84 9.38 -5.89
N PHE A 134 0.35 9.38 -7.13
CA PHE A 134 0.99 8.68 -8.24
C PHE A 134 1.58 9.67 -9.22
N GLU A 135 2.70 9.29 -9.80
CA GLU A 135 3.37 10.04 -10.85
C GLU A 135 3.64 9.14 -12.05
N LYS A 136 3.41 9.67 -13.26
CA LYS A 136 3.68 8.95 -14.50
C LYS A 136 4.97 9.45 -15.11
N MET A 137 5.98 8.57 -15.24
CA MET A 137 7.27 8.85 -15.87
C MET A 137 7.53 7.82 -16.97
N ASP A 138 7.91 8.29 -18.14
CA ASP A 138 8.23 7.43 -19.30
C ASP A 138 7.14 6.38 -19.60
N GLY A 139 5.88 6.76 -19.43
CA GLY A 139 4.72 5.90 -19.68
C GLY A 139 4.35 4.94 -18.55
N HIS A 140 5.10 4.91 -17.45
CA HIS A 140 4.88 4.03 -16.30
C HIS A 140 4.44 4.81 -15.07
N TRP A 141 3.56 4.22 -14.25
CA TRP A 141 3.09 4.80 -13.00
C TRP A 141 3.95 4.35 -11.83
N TYR A 142 4.20 5.28 -10.89
CA TYR A 142 4.99 5.08 -9.68
C TYR A 142 4.29 5.72 -8.47
N PHE A 143 4.60 5.22 -7.27
CA PHE A 143 4.25 5.90 -6.03
C PHE A 143 5.19 7.11 -5.83
N ARG A 144 4.65 8.31 -5.91
CA ARG A 144 5.34 9.55 -5.56
C ARG A 144 5.32 9.79 -4.05
N GLN A 145 4.16 9.51 -3.43
CA GLN A 145 3.98 9.48 -1.98
C GLN A 145 3.04 8.35 -1.62
N ARG A 146 3.34 7.65 -0.52
CA ARG A 146 2.44 6.68 0.09
C ARG A 146 2.30 6.96 1.57
N LYS A 147 1.05 7.09 2.05
CA LYS A 147 0.72 7.12 3.48
C LYS A 147 0.09 5.78 3.85
N LEU A 148 0.75 5.02 4.70
CA LEU A 148 0.25 3.79 5.30
C LEU A 148 -0.46 4.15 6.60
N MET A 149 -1.79 3.99 6.63
CA MET A 149 -2.65 4.34 7.76
C MET A 149 -3.20 3.06 8.38
N VAL A 150 -2.78 2.72 9.60
CA VAL A 150 -3.31 1.57 10.33
C VAL A 150 -4.58 2.00 11.08
N ASP A 151 -5.72 1.41 10.71
CA ASP A 151 -7.02 1.71 11.33
C ASP A 151 -7.24 0.88 12.60
N TRP A 152 -6.87 -0.40 12.56
CA TRP A 152 -6.92 -1.31 13.71
C TRP A 152 -5.98 -2.50 13.49
N ILE A 153 -5.62 -3.15 14.59
CA ILE A 153 -4.80 -4.37 14.62
C ILE A 153 -5.50 -5.40 15.50
N ASP A 154 -5.55 -6.64 15.03
CA ASP A 154 -5.95 -7.83 15.80
C ASP A 154 -4.75 -8.77 15.92
N ASN A 155 -4.43 -9.19 17.16
CA ASN A 155 -3.40 -10.15 17.45
C ASN A 155 -4.00 -11.36 18.14
N ARG A 156 -3.72 -12.55 17.61
CA ARG A 156 -4.24 -13.79 18.18
C ARG A 156 -3.29 -14.98 18.00
N PRO A 157 -3.39 -16.00 18.86
CA PRO A 157 -2.71 -17.26 18.61
C PRO A 157 -3.15 -17.87 17.28
N LEU A 158 -2.19 -18.44 16.53
CA LEU A 158 -2.47 -19.23 15.34
C LEU A 158 -2.25 -20.70 15.70
N GLY A 159 -3.26 -21.52 15.47
CA GLY A 159 -3.17 -22.96 15.70
C GLY A 159 -2.07 -23.61 14.85
N ARG A 160 -1.61 -24.80 15.28
CA ARG A 160 -0.72 -25.62 14.47
C ARG A 160 -1.52 -26.10 13.24
N GLY A 161 -1.00 -25.77 12.05
CA GLY A 161 -1.50 -26.34 10.80
C GLY A 161 -1.05 -27.78 10.63
#